data_194257fefaf9c63532b3d53080aacee4
#
_entry.id   194257fefaf9c63532b3d53080aacee4
#
_cell.length_a   1.000
_cell.length_b   1.000
_cell.length_c   1.000
_cell.angle_alpha   90.00
_cell.angle_beta   90.00
_cell.angle_gamma   90.00
#
_symmetry.space_group_name_H-M   'P 1'
#
loop_
_entity.id
_entity.type
_entity.pdbx_description
1 polymer ?
#
loop_
_entity_poly.entity_id
_entity_poly.type
_entity_poly.pdbx_seq_one_letter_code
_entity_poly.pdbx_strand_id
1 'polypeptide(L)'
;AGWLREAMPQDLQATLADTRWPDGALVAMQTAKDQNIPGIIDAEAPVAEASEALKIASHIAFSEQGAEDFTGLSDPEQAALEAAKSLSGQVIVTAGERGVVRIVDGTAVWHQAHAITVVDTLAAGDVWHAAFAVALADGMDEGDAIDFASTAAAIKCARPGGRNGAPTREEVLNFSA
;
A
#
# COMPACT_ATOMS: atom_id res chain seq x y z
N ALA A 1 -20.12 12.51 -1.55
CA ALA A 1 -18.75 12.63 -2.14
C ALA A 1 -18.68 13.47 -3.45
N GLY A 2 -19.82 13.97 -3.99
CA GLY A 2 -19.83 14.74 -5.26
C GLY A 2 -18.93 15.97 -5.22
N TRP A 3 -18.98 16.75 -4.14
CA TRP A 3 -18.12 17.92 -3.95
C TRP A 3 -16.61 17.60 -3.98
N LEU A 4 -16.23 16.39 -3.50
CA LEU A 4 -14.83 15.98 -3.48
C LEU A 4 -14.28 15.79 -4.88
N ARG A 5 -15.08 15.23 -5.80
CA ARG A 5 -14.67 15.07 -7.20
C ARG A 5 -14.35 16.41 -7.87
N GLU A 6 -15.14 17.44 -7.59
CA GLU A 6 -14.93 18.80 -8.11
C GLU A 6 -13.71 19.48 -7.47
N ALA A 7 -13.37 19.09 -6.23
CA ALA A 7 -12.26 19.65 -5.47
C ALA A 7 -10.91 18.93 -5.72
N MET A 8 -10.92 17.78 -6.42
CA MET A 8 -9.68 17.04 -6.69
C MET A 8 -8.75 17.84 -7.61
N PRO A 9 -7.45 17.97 -7.25
CA PRO A 9 -6.48 18.62 -8.13
C PRO A 9 -6.34 17.91 -9.48
N GLN A 10 -5.95 18.67 -10.51
CA GLN A 10 -5.79 18.14 -11.88
C GLN A 10 -4.36 17.67 -12.18
N ASP A 11 -3.41 17.98 -11.30
CA ASP A 11 -1.97 17.71 -11.45
C ASP A 11 -1.45 16.68 -10.44
N LEU A 12 -2.31 15.75 -10.04
CA LEU A 12 -1.94 14.66 -9.16
C LEU A 12 -0.96 13.69 -9.84
N GLN A 13 -0.04 13.13 -9.06
CA GLN A 13 0.92 12.12 -9.53
C GLN A 13 0.59 10.72 -9.01
N ALA A 14 -0.15 10.63 -7.90
CA ALA A 14 -0.72 9.41 -7.35
C ALA A 14 -1.89 9.77 -6.42
N THR A 15 -2.73 8.79 -6.10
CA THR A 15 -3.70 8.90 -4.99
C THR A 15 -3.50 7.74 -4.02
N LEU A 16 -3.65 8.03 -2.73
CA LEU A 16 -3.65 7.05 -1.66
C LEU A 16 -4.88 7.27 -0.79
N ALA A 17 -5.64 6.22 -0.54
CA ALA A 17 -6.80 6.25 0.37
C ALA A 17 -6.86 4.96 1.18
N ASP A 18 -7.46 5.04 2.36
CA ASP A 18 -7.78 3.87 3.18
C ASP A 18 -9.25 3.43 3.01
N THR A 19 -9.66 2.41 3.75
CA THR A 19 -11.02 1.86 3.72
C THR A 19 -12.00 2.57 4.64
N ARG A 20 -11.57 3.54 5.46
CA ARG A 20 -12.37 4.16 6.54
C ARG A 20 -13.36 5.21 6.04
N TRP A 21 -13.15 5.73 4.82
CA TRP A 21 -14.10 6.60 4.14
C TRP A 21 -14.34 6.09 2.71
N PRO A 22 -15.23 5.09 2.53
CA PRO A 22 -15.45 4.39 1.25
C PRO A 22 -15.78 5.31 0.08
N ASP A 23 -16.65 6.31 0.30
CA ASP A 23 -17.01 7.30 -0.74
C ASP A 23 -15.81 8.14 -1.18
N GLY A 24 -14.94 8.52 -0.23
CA GLY A 24 -13.72 9.27 -0.51
C GLY A 24 -12.71 8.41 -1.27
N ALA A 25 -12.53 7.17 -0.84
CA ALA A 25 -11.68 6.20 -1.50
C ALA A 25 -12.12 5.96 -2.95
N LEU A 26 -13.43 5.80 -3.18
CA LEU A 26 -13.98 5.62 -4.52
C LEU A 26 -13.69 6.84 -5.42
N VAL A 27 -13.86 8.06 -4.91
CA VAL A 27 -13.54 9.29 -5.66
C VAL A 27 -12.04 9.36 -5.97
N ALA A 28 -11.17 9.06 -5.00
CA ALA A 28 -9.72 9.07 -5.18
C ALA A 28 -9.28 8.07 -6.26
N MET A 29 -9.77 6.83 -6.21
CA MET A 29 -9.44 5.79 -7.18
C MET A 29 -10.00 6.13 -8.58
N GLN A 30 -11.22 6.67 -8.67
CA GLN A 30 -11.76 7.11 -9.94
C GLN A 30 -10.95 8.26 -10.54
N THR A 31 -10.51 9.21 -9.72
CA THR A 31 -9.65 10.32 -10.15
C THR A 31 -8.30 9.80 -10.67
N ALA A 32 -7.68 8.85 -9.95
CA ALA A 32 -6.44 8.22 -10.41
C ALA A 32 -6.60 7.56 -11.78
N LYS A 33 -7.68 6.79 -11.94
CA LYS A 33 -8.01 6.14 -13.21
C LYS A 33 -8.23 7.15 -14.34
N ASP A 34 -9.00 8.21 -14.09
CA ASP A 34 -9.33 9.24 -15.08
C ASP A 34 -8.08 10.03 -15.51
N GLN A 35 -7.11 10.24 -14.60
CA GLN A 35 -5.84 10.92 -14.86
C GLN A 35 -4.71 9.95 -15.31
N ASN A 36 -4.97 8.64 -15.35
CA ASN A 36 -3.98 7.60 -15.69
C ASN A 36 -2.72 7.66 -14.81
N ILE A 37 -2.93 7.78 -13.50
CA ILE A 37 -1.91 7.80 -12.46
C ILE A 37 -2.12 6.65 -11.46
N PRO A 38 -1.12 6.28 -10.64
CA PRO A 38 -1.30 5.27 -9.59
C PRO A 38 -2.39 5.65 -8.60
N GLY A 39 -3.34 4.72 -8.39
CA GLY A 39 -4.37 4.80 -7.36
C GLY A 39 -4.20 3.65 -6.39
N ILE A 40 -3.78 3.94 -5.16
CA ILE A 40 -3.41 2.97 -4.14
C ILE A 40 -4.47 2.94 -3.05
N ILE A 41 -4.93 1.74 -2.68
CA ILE A 41 -5.76 1.52 -1.49
C ILE A 41 -4.91 0.85 -0.40
N ASP A 42 -4.85 1.48 0.76
CA ASP A 42 -4.48 0.86 2.04
C ASP A 42 -5.68 0.04 2.53
N ALA A 43 -5.64 -1.26 2.25
CA ALA A 43 -6.78 -2.16 2.44
C ALA A 43 -6.73 -2.82 3.83
N GLU A 44 -7.05 -2.01 4.85
CA GLU A 44 -7.24 -2.44 6.24
C GLU A 44 -8.66 -2.96 6.48
N ALA A 45 -8.80 -3.92 7.39
CA ALA A 45 -10.11 -4.43 7.80
C ALA A 45 -10.92 -3.34 8.58
N PRO A 46 -12.27 -3.27 8.35
CA PRO A 46 -13.07 -4.05 7.41
C PRO A 46 -12.99 -3.51 5.97
N VAL A 47 -12.80 -4.37 4.99
CA VAL A 47 -12.62 -3.95 3.58
C VAL A 47 -13.92 -3.91 2.77
N ALA A 48 -14.98 -4.57 3.26
CA ALA A 48 -16.21 -4.76 2.51
C ALA A 48 -16.88 -3.46 2.05
N GLU A 49 -16.86 -2.42 2.88
CA GLU A 49 -17.50 -1.12 2.58
C GLU A 49 -16.76 -0.37 1.45
N ALA A 50 -15.46 -0.60 1.28
CA ALA A 50 -14.65 0.00 0.25
C ALA A 50 -14.56 -0.85 -1.04
N SER A 51 -15.37 -1.89 -1.19
CA SER A 51 -15.30 -2.87 -2.27
C SER A 51 -15.32 -2.24 -3.68
N GLU A 52 -16.06 -1.17 -3.90
CA GLU A 52 -16.10 -0.47 -5.19
C GLU A 52 -14.78 0.26 -5.48
N ALA A 53 -14.12 0.82 -4.47
CA ALA A 53 -12.81 1.43 -4.64
C ALA A 53 -11.73 0.37 -4.93
N LEU A 54 -11.77 -0.78 -4.23
CA LEU A 54 -10.86 -1.91 -4.50
C LEU A 54 -10.91 -2.40 -5.95
N LYS A 55 -12.12 -2.45 -6.57
CA LYS A 55 -12.30 -2.90 -7.96
C LYS A 55 -11.65 -2.00 -9.01
N ILE A 56 -11.47 -0.72 -8.71
CA ILE A 56 -10.94 0.27 -9.66
C ILE A 56 -9.54 0.77 -9.32
N ALA A 57 -9.06 0.50 -8.12
CA ALA A 57 -7.69 0.80 -7.72
C ALA A 57 -6.67 0.12 -8.64
N SER A 58 -5.59 0.81 -8.97
CA SER A 58 -4.48 0.21 -9.71
C SER A 58 -3.60 -0.67 -8.81
N HIS A 59 -3.51 -0.35 -7.52
CA HIS A 59 -2.75 -1.09 -6.52
C HIS A 59 -3.58 -1.26 -5.25
N ILE A 60 -3.71 -2.48 -4.79
CA ILE A 60 -4.41 -2.83 -3.56
C ILE A 60 -3.39 -3.44 -2.60
N ALA A 61 -3.00 -2.66 -1.61
CA ALA A 61 -2.04 -3.08 -0.60
C ALA A 61 -2.80 -3.43 0.70
N PHE A 62 -3.03 -4.73 0.89
CA PHE A 62 -3.66 -5.26 2.08
C PHE A 62 -2.68 -5.33 3.25
N SER A 63 -3.16 -5.09 4.46
CA SER A 63 -2.57 -5.70 5.64
C SER A 63 -2.92 -7.20 5.69
N GLU A 64 -2.25 -7.98 6.55
CA GLU A 64 -2.62 -9.39 6.77
C GLU A 64 -4.09 -9.53 7.19
N GLN A 65 -4.54 -8.64 8.10
CA GLN A 65 -5.94 -8.63 8.57
C GLN A 65 -6.92 -8.22 7.47
N GLY A 66 -6.56 -7.25 6.64
CA GLY A 66 -7.36 -6.83 5.50
C GLY A 66 -7.47 -7.93 4.44
N ALA A 67 -6.38 -8.65 4.17
CA ALA A 67 -6.38 -9.78 3.26
C ALA A 67 -7.22 -10.96 3.77
N GLU A 68 -7.12 -11.27 5.07
CA GLU A 68 -7.96 -12.28 5.72
C GLU A 68 -9.45 -11.90 5.70
N ASP A 69 -9.76 -10.64 6.02
CA ASP A 69 -11.14 -10.13 5.96
C ASP A 69 -11.74 -10.22 4.55
N PHE A 70 -10.93 -9.96 3.53
CA PHE A 70 -11.38 -10.01 2.14
C PHE A 70 -11.54 -11.43 1.59
N THR A 71 -10.64 -12.35 1.96
CA THR A 71 -10.53 -13.69 1.35
C THR A 71 -10.97 -14.84 2.25
N GLY A 72 -10.98 -14.64 3.57
CA GLY A 72 -11.16 -15.69 4.56
C GLY A 72 -9.92 -16.57 4.79
N LEU A 73 -8.76 -16.18 4.24
CA LEU A 73 -7.51 -16.93 4.32
C LEU A 73 -6.49 -16.14 5.15
N SER A 74 -5.91 -16.78 6.18
CA SER A 74 -4.95 -16.15 7.08
C SER A 74 -3.50 -16.20 6.60
N ASP A 75 -3.17 -17.07 5.65
CA ASP A 75 -1.85 -17.07 5.03
C ASP A 75 -1.76 -15.97 3.96
N PRO A 76 -0.83 -15.01 4.05
CA PRO A 76 -0.79 -13.85 3.18
C PRO A 76 -0.50 -14.18 1.71
N GLU A 77 0.25 -15.26 1.43
CA GLU A 77 0.49 -15.69 0.05
C GLU A 77 -0.79 -16.25 -0.58
N GLN A 78 -1.48 -17.12 0.15
CA GLN A 78 -2.74 -17.70 -0.33
C GLN A 78 -3.83 -16.62 -0.43
N ALA A 79 -3.89 -15.69 0.53
CA ALA A 79 -4.81 -14.57 0.49
C ALA A 79 -4.54 -13.65 -0.71
N ALA A 80 -3.27 -13.32 -0.99
CA ALA A 80 -2.89 -12.53 -2.16
C ALA A 80 -3.29 -13.21 -3.47
N LEU A 81 -3.02 -14.51 -3.62
CA LEU A 81 -3.41 -15.30 -4.79
C LEU A 81 -4.93 -15.37 -4.97
N GLU A 82 -5.69 -15.51 -3.87
CA GLU A 82 -7.15 -15.54 -3.91
C GLU A 82 -7.73 -14.18 -4.29
N ALA A 83 -7.25 -13.09 -3.66
CA ALA A 83 -7.69 -11.72 -3.95
C ALA A 83 -7.45 -11.35 -5.43
N ALA A 84 -6.29 -11.74 -5.98
CA ALA A 84 -5.93 -11.48 -7.38
C ALA A 84 -6.88 -12.13 -8.40
N LYS A 85 -7.68 -13.12 -8.01
CA LYS A 85 -8.69 -13.72 -8.92
C LYS A 85 -9.89 -12.80 -9.18
N SER A 86 -10.17 -11.88 -8.27
CA SER A 86 -11.36 -11.01 -8.32
C SER A 86 -11.06 -9.53 -8.49
N LEU A 87 -9.80 -9.12 -8.27
CA LEU A 87 -9.35 -7.74 -8.39
C LEU A 87 -8.51 -7.58 -9.66
N SER A 88 -8.69 -6.46 -10.36
CA SER A 88 -7.96 -6.18 -11.61
C SER A 88 -6.67 -5.37 -11.39
N GLY A 89 -6.53 -4.73 -10.25
CA GLY A 89 -5.30 -4.02 -9.85
C GLY A 89 -4.24 -4.98 -9.32
N GLN A 90 -3.04 -4.46 -9.13
CA GLN A 90 -1.94 -5.20 -8.51
C GLN A 90 -2.26 -5.47 -7.04
N VAL A 91 -2.21 -6.75 -6.67
CA VAL A 91 -2.47 -7.21 -5.30
C VAL A 91 -1.15 -7.38 -4.55
N ILE A 92 -1.09 -6.74 -3.39
CA ILE A 92 0.06 -6.73 -2.50
C ILE A 92 -0.45 -7.04 -1.08
N VAL A 93 0.29 -7.82 -0.31
CA VAL A 93 0.01 -8.02 1.13
C VAL A 93 1.27 -7.71 1.93
N THR A 94 1.16 -6.75 2.86
CA THR A 94 2.22 -6.44 3.81
C THR A 94 2.13 -7.38 5.02
N ALA A 95 3.19 -8.13 5.32
CA ALA A 95 3.21 -9.19 6.31
C ALA A 95 4.28 -8.97 7.41
N GLY A 96 4.48 -7.71 7.81
CA GLY A 96 5.36 -7.33 8.90
C GLY A 96 6.79 -7.85 8.72
N GLU A 97 7.29 -8.63 9.68
CA GLU A 97 8.65 -9.19 9.64
C GLU A 97 8.86 -10.22 8.53
N ARG A 98 7.79 -10.79 7.97
CA ARG A 98 7.87 -11.69 6.82
C ARG A 98 8.12 -10.96 5.52
N GLY A 99 7.93 -9.64 5.50
CA GLY A 99 8.09 -8.81 4.31
C GLY A 99 6.78 -8.52 3.60
N VAL A 100 6.84 -8.50 2.27
CA VAL A 100 5.71 -8.14 1.41
C VAL A 100 5.58 -9.18 0.32
N VAL A 101 4.37 -9.66 0.06
CA VAL A 101 4.08 -10.52 -1.08
C VAL A 101 3.26 -9.75 -2.10
N ARG A 102 3.63 -9.85 -3.37
CA ARG A 102 2.85 -9.36 -4.51
C ARG A 102 2.56 -10.47 -5.52
N ILE A 103 1.57 -10.27 -6.36
CA ILE A 103 1.23 -11.23 -7.43
C ILE A 103 1.72 -10.69 -8.78
N VAL A 104 2.58 -11.47 -9.43
CA VAL A 104 3.11 -11.18 -10.77
C VAL A 104 2.77 -12.36 -11.68
N ASP A 105 2.03 -12.12 -12.73
CA ASP A 105 1.61 -13.16 -13.70
C ASP A 105 0.99 -14.40 -13.02
N GLY A 106 0.19 -14.18 -11.97
CA GLY A 106 -0.47 -15.24 -11.21
C GLY A 106 0.44 -16.00 -10.24
N THR A 107 1.66 -15.53 -10.02
CA THR A 107 2.64 -16.13 -9.11
C THR A 107 2.96 -15.18 -7.95
N ALA A 108 3.06 -15.72 -6.74
CA ALA A 108 3.46 -14.95 -5.57
C ALA A 108 4.97 -14.67 -5.59
N VAL A 109 5.34 -13.40 -5.41
CA VAL A 109 6.72 -12.94 -5.32
C VAL A 109 6.91 -12.24 -3.99
N TRP A 110 7.85 -12.72 -3.19
CA TRP A 110 8.16 -12.16 -1.88
C TRP A 110 9.32 -11.16 -1.93
N HIS A 111 9.10 -10.01 -1.30
CA HIS A 111 10.12 -9.03 -0.95
C HIS A 111 10.42 -9.18 0.54
N GLN A 112 11.66 -9.47 0.89
CA GLN A 112 12.05 -9.74 2.26
C GLN A 112 12.08 -8.47 3.11
N ALA A 113 11.64 -8.57 4.37
CA ALA A 113 11.80 -7.47 5.31
C ALA A 113 13.28 -7.27 5.69
N HIS A 114 13.64 -6.02 5.98
CA HIS A 114 14.97 -5.72 6.52
C HIS A 114 15.11 -6.21 7.96
N ALA A 115 16.26 -6.83 8.27
CA ALA A 115 16.61 -7.22 9.63
C ALA A 115 17.01 -5.98 10.45
N ILE A 116 16.15 -5.56 11.36
CA ILE A 116 16.34 -4.36 12.20
C ILE A 116 16.07 -4.64 13.67
N THR A 117 16.59 -3.78 14.55
CA THR A 117 16.14 -3.75 15.93
C THR A 117 14.89 -2.86 16.02
N VAL A 118 13.75 -3.48 16.28
CA VAL A 118 12.46 -2.77 16.39
C VAL A 118 12.39 -1.97 17.69
N VAL A 119 12.04 -0.69 17.58
CA VAL A 119 11.84 0.25 18.70
C VAL A 119 10.36 0.62 18.82
N ASP A 120 9.70 0.92 17.69
CA ASP A 120 8.31 1.37 17.66
C ASP A 120 7.68 1.08 16.30
N THR A 121 6.59 0.29 16.27
CA THR A 121 5.88 -0.08 15.04
C THR A 121 4.69 0.83 14.72
N LEU A 122 4.36 1.79 15.59
CA LEU A 122 3.23 2.71 15.36
C LEU A 122 3.41 3.48 14.05
N ALA A 123 2.40 3.46 13.19
CA ALA A 123 2.39 4.09 11.86
C ALA A 123 3.39 3.49 10.85
N ALA A 124 3.90 2.26 11.06
CA ALA A 124 4.78 1.62 10.09
C ALA A 124 4.07 1.33 8.76
N GLY A 125 2.81 0.87 8.82
CA GLY A 125 1.96 0.68 7.65
C GLY A 125 1.70 1.99 6.90
N ASP A 126 1.32 3.06 7.62
CA ASP A 126 1.09 4.37 7.02
C ASP A 126 2.34 4.89 6.28
N VAL A 127 3.52 4.71 6.89
CA VAL A 127 4.80 5.09 6.27
C VAL A 127 5.09 4.24 5.05
N TRP A 128 4.82 2.92 5.12
CA TRP A 128 4.98 2.03 3.98
C TRP A 128 4.10 2.45 2.80
N HIS A 129 2.79 2.64 3.02
CA HIS A 129 1.84 3.02 1.97
C HIS A 129 2.17 4.39 1.36
N ALA A 130 2.54 5.37 2.21
CA ALA A 130 2.94 6.69 1.74
C ALA A 130 4.22 6.63 0.89
N ALA A 131 5.24 5.89 1.33
CA ALA A 131 6.49 5.72 0.59
C ALA A 131 6.27 4.98 -0.73
N PHE A 132 5.42 3.94 -0.75
CA PHE A 132 5.03 3.21 -1.95
C PHE A 132 4.34 4.13 -2.97
N ALA A 133 3.38 4.94 -2.51
CA ALA A 133 2.70 5.90 -3.38
C ALA A 133 3.66 6.94 -3.98
N VAL A 134 4.59 7.46 -3.18
CA VAL A 134 5.64 8.40 -3.65
C VAL A 134 6.56 7.73 -4.67
N ALA A 135 7.01 6.49 -4.43
CA ALA A 135 7.88 5.76 -5.33
C ALA A 135 7.21 5.52 -6.70
N LEU A 136 5.95 5.11 -6.70
CA LEU A 136 5.17 4.94 -7.93
C LEU A 136 4.94 6.27 -8.66
N ALA A 137 4.66 7.36 -7.92
CA ALA A 137 4.52 8.71 -8.49
C ALA A 137 5.80 9.20 -9.17
N ASP A 138 6.97 8.80 -8.66
CA ASP A 138 8.28 9.07 -9.23
C ASP A 138 8.64 8.15 -10.42
N GLY A 139 7.76 7.20 -10.77
CA GLY A 139 7.95 6.30 -11.90
C GLY A 139 8.84 5.10 -11.61
N MET A 140 9.07 4.73 -10.35
CA MET A 140 9.73 3.47 -10.01
C MET A 140 8.87 2.29 -10.47
N ASP A 141 9.49 1.18 -10.86
CA ASP A 141 8.73 -0.04 -11.06
C ASP A 141 8.19 -0.57 -9.73
N GLU A 142 7.17 -1.43 -9.80
CA GLU A 142 6.46 -1.89 -8.60
C GLU A 142 7.37 -2.62 -7.61
N GLY A 143 8.34 -3.42 -8.08
CA GLY A 143 9.28 -4.13 -7.23
C GLY A 143 10.17 -3.17 -6.47
N ASP A 144 10.79 -2.23 -7.16
CA ASP A 144 11.64 -1.20 -6.57
C ASP A 144 10.83 -0.29 -5.62
N ALA A 145 9.58 0.01 -5.95
CA ALA A 145 8.68 0.79 -5.09
C ALA A 145 8.35 0.05 -3.78
N ILE A 146 8.13 -1.26 -3.83
CA ILE A 146 7.93 -2.10 -2.63
C ILE A 146 9.20 -2.10 -1.78
N ASP A 147 10.38 -2.28 -2.38
CA ASP A 147 11.64 -2.31 -1.65
C ASP A 147 11.96 -0.94 -1.02
N PHE A 148 11.69 0.16 -1.73
CA PHE A 148 11.78 1.51 -1.20
C PHE A 148 10.83 1.73 0.01
N ALA A 149 9.59 1.32 -0.11
CA ALA A 149 8.58 1.44 0.95
C ALA A 149 8.94 0.58 2.17
N SER A 150 9.43 -0.64 1.95
CA SER A 150 9.86 -1.56 3.00
C SER A 150 11.08 -1.02 3.76
N THR A 151 12.00 -0.37 3.04
CA THR A 151 13.13 0.34 3.65
C THR A 151 12.66 1.51 4.50
N ALA A 152 11.70 2.31 4.01
CA ALA A 152 11.14 3.44 4.77
C ALA A 152 10.46 2.96 6.06
N ALA A 153 9.67 1.89 5.98
CA ALA A 153 9.01 1.29 7.15
C ALA A 153 10.02 0.71 8.14
N ALA A 154 11.09 0.07 7.67
CA ALA A 154 12.15 -0.46 8.52
C ALA A 154 12.88 0.64 9.30
N ILE A 155 13.27 1.73 8.63
CA ILE A 155 13.89 2.90 9.29
C ILE A 155 12.94 3.48 10.33
N LYS A 156 11.65 3.62 10.00
CA LYS A 156 10.62 4.08 10.94
C LYS A 156 10.53 3.15 12.15
N CYS A 157 10.48 1.85 11.96
CA CYS A 157 10.40 0.88 13.06
C CYS A 157 11.61 0.89 13.99
N ALA A 158 12.77 1.30 13.51
CA ALA A 158 13.99 1.46 14.31
C ALA A 158 14.03 2.79 15.10
N ARG A 159 12.99 3.63 15.00
CA ARG A 159 12.92 4.96 15.63
C ARG A 159 11.66 5.12 16.47
N PRO A 160 11.71 5.83 17.61
CA PRO A 160 10.52 6.14 18.41
C PRO A 160 9.70 7.26 17.79
N GLY A 161 8.41 7.38 18.21
CA GLY A 161 7.59 8.57 17.96
C GLY A 161 6.61 8.46 16.81
N GLY A 162 6.17 7.26 16.45
CA GLY A 162 5.15 7.04 15.42
C GLY A 162 5.57 7.69 14.09
N ARG A 163 4.69 8.47 13.47
CA ARG A 163 4.97 9.15 12.19
C ARG A 163 6.18 10.10 12.22
N ASN A 164 6.56 10.62 13.40
CA ASN A 164 7.75 11.47 13.50
C ASN A 164 9.06 10.70 13.29
N GLY A 165 9.02 9.36 13.36
CA GLY A 165 10.12 8.48 13.01
C GLY A 165 10.23 8.19 11.52
N ALA A 166 9.31 8.68 10.69
CA ALA A 166 9.37 8.48 9.24
C ALA A 166 10.67 9.06 8.65
N PRO A 167 11.34 8.32 7.75
CA PRO A 167 12.58 8.79 7.15
C PRO A 167 12.33 9.85 6.06
N THR A 168 13.38 10.59 5.76
CA THR A 168 13.46 11.35 4.51
C THR A 168 13.78 10.40 3.35
N ARG A 169 13.53 10.85 2.11
CA ARG A 169 13.91 10.10 0.90
C ARG A 169 15.40 9.78 0.87
N GLU A 170 16.26 10.73 1.24
CA GLU A 170 17.71 10.56 1.26
C GLU A 170 18.12 9.46 2.24
N GLU A 171 17.50 9.39 3.41
CA GLU A 171 17.75 8.32 4.38
C GLU A 171 17.37 6.95 3.84
N VAL A 172 16.26 6.85 3.09
CA VAL A 172 15.85 5.59 2.45
C VAL A 172 16.85 5.17 1.39
N LEU A 173 17.26 6.09 0.51
CA LEU A 173 18.19 5.79 -0.59
C LEU A 173 19.61 5.44 -0.10
N ASN A 174 20.00 5.93 1.08
CA ASN A 174 21.32 5.67 1.68
C ASN A 174 21.28 4.55 2.75
N PHE A 175 20.14 3.88 2.94
CA PHE A 175 20.02 2.84 3.94
C PHE A 175 20.86 1.62 3.55
N SER A 176 21.72 1.20 4.48
CA SER A 176 22.45 -0.08 4.43
C SER A 176 22.07 -0.90 5.65
N ALA A 177 21.44 -2.04 5.42
CA ALA A 177 21.06 -2.99 6.46
C ALA A 177 22.26 -3.73 7.05
#